data_3c701b39dc0d9b5e0b20361e8dc8b5e7
#
_entry.id   3c701b39dc0d9b5e0b20361e8dc8b5e7
#
_cell.length_a   1.000
_cell.length_b   1.000
_cell.length_c   1.000
_cell.angle_alpha   90.00
_cell.angle_beta   90.00
_cell.angle_gamma   90.00
#
_symmetry.space_group_name_H-M   'P 1'
#
loop_
_entity.id
_entity.type
_entity.pdbx_description
1 polymer ?
#
loop_
_entity_poly.entity_id
_entity_poly.type
_entity_poly.pdbx_seq_one_letter_code
_entity_poly.pdbx_strand_id
1 'polypeptide(L)'
;LDSPGHWVVNTQERKIYYWPKDGEPSANLVVPKLKEYIRVEGLVDYEGATDIPTKNIAFKGITFMHGERDSWWKGHKGWGIQHDWDKFDRGNAMVRFRGAENCEITECRFTNSGGSAIRLDLHAQNITIKNNMIDFVGHMGILLCGYGPGTKDVNKNNTISNNVIHHVGRVMKMGAAVFAWQSGSN
;
A
#
# COMPACT_ATOMS: atom_id res chain seq x y z
N LEU A 1 -4.49 25.47 13.98
CA LEU A 1 -3.42 25.53 12.98
C LEU A 1 -2.32 26.43 13.55
N ASP A 2 -1.07 25.94 13.56
CA ASP A 2 0.03 26.59 14.28
C ASP A 2 1.03 27.25 13.32
N SER A 3 1.00 26.90 12.05
CA SER A 3 1.89 27.47 11.04
C SER A 3 1.33 27.34 9.62
N PRO A 4 1.85 28.14 8.67
CA PRO A 4 1.50 28.00 7.25
C PRO A 4 1.79 26.58 6.73
N GLY A 5 0.88 26.05 5.93
CA GLY A 5 0.90 24.69 5.43
C GLY A 5 0.17 23.67 6.30
N HIS A 6 -0.22 24.03 7.53
CA HIS A 6 -1.04 23.18 8.38
C HIS A 6 -2.48 23.12 7.91
N TRP A 7 -3.10 21.99 8.17
CA TRP A 7 -4.52 21.76 7.87
C TRP A 7 -5.14 20.86 8.94
N VAL A 8 -6.44 20.96 9.12
CA VAL A 8 -7.22 20.12 10.03
C VAL A 8 -8.59 19.83 9.44
N VAL A 9 -9.09 18.64 9.69
CA VAL A 9 -10.46 18.25 9.35
C VAL A 9 -11.34 18.37 10.59
N ASN A 10 -12.35 19.20 10.49
CA ASN A 10 -13.44 19.22 11.47
C ASN A 10 -14.57 18.32 10.98
N THR A 11 -14.65 17.11 11.52
CA THR A 11 -15.63 16.11 11.11
C THR A 11 -17.07 16.46 11.53
N GLN A 12 -17.25 17.27 12.56
CA GLN A 12 -18.57 17.73 13.01
C GLN A 12 -19.14 18.74 12.02
N GLU A 13 -18.35 19.69 11.61
CA GLU A 13 -18.73 20.71 10.63
C GLU A 13 -18.59 20.25 9.19
N ARG A 14 -17.94 19.11 8.95
CA ARG A 14 -17.59 18.59 7.60
C ARG A 14 -16.78 19.59 6.79
N LYS A 15 -15.84 20.26 7.44
CA LYS A 15 -14.96 21.26 6.83
C LYS A 15 -13.50 20.88 6.96
N ILE A 16 -12.71 21.33 6.00
CA ILE A 16 -11.26 21.32 6.06
C ILE A 16 -10.80 22.77 6.24
N TYR A 17 -10.02 23.00 7.28
CA TYR A 17 -9.35 24.27 7.51
C TYR A 17 -7.89 24.10 7.07
N TYR A 18 -7.46 24.97 6.20
CA TYR A 18 -6.10 24.97 5.68
C TYR A 18 -5.49 26.36 5.80
N TRP A 19 -4.27 26.46 6.31
CA TRP A 19 -3.49 27.68 6.32
C TRP A 19 -2.51 27.66 5.14
N PRO A 20 -2.76 28.42 4.08
CA PRO A 20 -1.87 28.44 2.91
C PRO A 20 -0.46 28.89 3.29
N LYS A 21 0.55 28.34 2.59
CA LYS A 21 1.93 28.77 2.79
C LYS A 21 2.21 30.15 2.21
N ASP A 22 1.64 30.42 1.07
CA ASP A 22 1.94 31.56 0.22
C ASP A 22 0.69 32.41 -0.09
N GLY A 23 -0.07 32.76 0.94
CA GLY A 23 -1.27 33.61 0.76
C GLY A 23 -2.55 32.81 0.47
N GLU A 24 -3.19 33.03 -0.68
CA GLU A 24 -4.45 32.38 -1.00
C GLU A 24 -4.30 30.86 -1.27
N PRO A 25 -5.30 30.04 -0.92
CA PRO A 25 -5.26 28.61 -1.21
C PRO A 25 -5.14 28.36 -2.71
N SER A 26 -4.29 27.43 -3.09
CA SER A 26 -4.25 26.94 -4.47
C SER A 26 -5.60 26.38 -4.88
N ALA A 27 -6.04 26.71 -6.10
CA ALA A 27 -7.25 26.13 -6.68
C ALA A 27 -7.12 24.60 -6.92
N ASN A 28 -5.91 24.07 -6.83
CA ASN A 28 -5.61 22.66 -7.09
C ASN A 28 -5.38 21.87 -5.79
N LEU A 29 -6.26 22.00 -4.81
CA LEU A 29 -6.22 21.18 -3.61
C LEU A 29 -6.82 19.81 -3.88
N VAL A 30 -6.08 18.75 -3.55
CA VAL A 30 -6.52 17.36 -3.67
C VAL A 30 -6.63 16.75 -2.28
N VAL A 31 -7.80 16.22 -1.95
CA VAL A 31 -8.07 15.51 -0.72
C VAL A 31 -8.22 14.02 -1.04
N PRO A 32 -7.31 13.16 -0.55
CA PRO A 32 -7.43 11.73 -0.77
C PRO A 32 -8.71 11.17 -0.14
N LYS A 33 -9.30 10.17 -0.79
CA LYS A 33 -10.53 9.52 -0.33
C LYS A 33 -10.41 8.00 -0.31
N LEU A 34 -9.65 7.43 -1.22
CA LEU A 34 -9.50 5.98 -1.36
C LEU A 34 -8.13 5.55 -0.84
N LYS A 35 -8.12 4.52 -0.01
CA LYS A 35 -6.90 3.87 0.49
C LYS A 35 -6.35 2.88 -0.53
N GLU A 36 -7.25 2.21 -1.22
CA GLU A 36 -6.98 1.16 -2.18
C GLU A 36 -7.73 1.49 -3.47
N TYR A 37 -7.02 1.52 -4.58
CA TYR A 37 -7.58 1.80 -5.90
C TYR A 37 -7.90 0.52 -6.67
N ILE A 38 -7.00 -0.46 -6.54
CA ILE A 38 -7.14 -1.75 -7.20
C ILE A 38 -6.85 -2.86 -6.21
N ARG A 39 -7.75 -3.82 -6.14
CA ARG A 39 -7.56 -5.09 -5.47
C ARG A 39 -7.69 -6.21 -6.49
N VAL A 40 -6.62 -6.98 -6.63
CA VAL A 40 -6.63 -8.26 -7.35
C VAL A 40 -6.76 -9.35 -6.30
N GLU A 41 -7.93 -9.94 -6.20
CA GLU A 41 -8.24 -10.86 -5.12
C GLU A 41 -8.76 -12.20 -5.63
N GLY A 42 -8.19 -13.27 -5.09
CA GLY A 42 -8.69 -14.62 -5.20
C GLY A 42 -9.32 -15.09 -3.88
N LEU A 43 -9.73 -16.34 -3.83
CA LEU A 43 -10.16 -16.96 -2.59
C LEU A 43 -8.94 -17.34 -1.77
N VAL A 44 -8.83 -16.82 -0.55
CA VAL A 44 -7.79 -17.17 0.42
C VAL A 44 -8.41 -17.97 1.56
N ASP A 45 -7.79 -19.10 1.88
CA ASP A 45 -8.24 -20.03 2.91
C ASP A 45 -7.26 -19.98 4.09
N TYR A 46 -7.56 -19.18 5.09
CA TYR A 46 -6.67 -18.97 6.23
C TYR A 46 -6.37 -20.26 7.02
N GLU A 47 -7.38 -21.03 7.28
CA GLU A 47 -7.30 -22.22 8.15
C GLU A 47 -7.13 -23.50 7.33
N GLY A 48 -7.40 -23.47 6.05
CA GLY A 48 -7.36 -24.63 5.17
C GLY A 48 -6.10 -24.69 4.30
N ALA A 49 -6.05 -25.71 3.48
CA ALA A 49 -4.89 -26.01 2.64
C ALA A 49 -4.94 -25.33 1.25
N THR A 50 -6.09 -24.86 0.83
CA THR A 50 -6.32 -24.53 -0.58
C THR A 50 -6.73 -23.07 -0.78
N ASP A 51 -5.86 -22.31 -1.40
CA ASP A 51 -6.20 -21.00 -1.96
C ASP A 51 -6.61 -21.17 -3.44
N ILE A 52 -7.52 -20.32 -3.93
CA ILE A 52 -7.88 -20.25 -5.35
C ILE A 52 -7.51 -18.85 -5.86
N PRO A 53 -6.28 -18.67 -6.37
CA PRO A 53 -5.79 -17.35 -6.75
C PRO A 53 -6.39 -16.85 -8.07
N THR A 54 -6.59 -15.54 -8.15
CA THR A 54 -6.79 -14.83 -9.42
C THR A 54 -5.47 -14.79 -10.18
N LYS A 55 -5.50 -14.94 -11.52
CA LYS A 55 -4.28 -15.10 -12.32
C LYS A 55 -4.24 -14.18 -13.55
N ASN A 56 -3.01 -13.93 -14.00
CA ASN A 56 -2.72 -13.32 -15.31
C ASN A 56 -3.27 -11.89 -15.48
N ILE A 57 -3.14 -11.07 -14.46
CA ILE A 57 -3.52 -9.65 -14.49
C ILE A 57 -2.26 -8.80 -14.62
N ALA A 58 -2.25 -7.87 -15.56
CA ALA A 58 -1.14 -6.95 -15.77
C ALA A 58 -1.60 -5.49 -15.73
N PHE A 59 -0.81 -4.66 -15.05
CA PHE A 59 -0.95 -3.20 -15.04
C PHE A 59 0.32 -2.59 -15.63
N LYS A 60 0.16 -1.78 -16.67
CA LYS A 60 1.29 -1.16 -17.36
C LYS A 60 1.04 0.31 -17.65
N GLY A 61 2.05 1.15 -17.38
CA GLY A 61 2.05 2.56 -17.78
C GLY A 61 1.02 3.44 -17.06
N ILE A 62 0.56 3.05 -15.85
CA ILE A 62 -0.47 3.77 -15.10
C ILE A 62 0.18 4.61 -14.00
N THR A 63 -0.33 5.83 -13.81
CA THR A 63 0.02 6.64 -12.64
C THR A 63 -1.06 6.53 -11.57
N PHE A 64 -0.67 6.04 -10.40
CA PHE A 64 -1.48 6.00 -9.18
C PHE A 64 -1.03 7.11 -8.23
N MET A 65 -1.95 7.96 -7.79
CA MET A 65 -1.61 9.10 -6.95
C MET A 65 -2.73 9.50 -6.00
N HIS A 66 -2.34 10.18 -4.90
CA HIS A 66 -3.27 10.70 -3.89
C HIS A 66 -4.03 9.63 -3.12
N GLY A 67 -3.35 8.52 -2.79
CA GLY A 67 -3.90 7.50 -1.90
C GLY A 67 -4.06 8.00 -0.47
N GLU A 68 -5.18 7.69 0.16
CA GLU A 68 -5.41 7.92 1.59
C GLU A 68 -4.56 6.95 2.42
N ARG A 69 -4.21 7.32 3.63
CA ARG A 69 -3.58 6.42 4.59
C ARG A 69 -4.63 5.64 5.38
N ASP A 70 -4.27 4.48 5.89
CA ASP A 70 -5.08 3.85 6.92
C ASP A 70 -4.93 4.59 8.25
N SER A 71 -6.00 4.64 9.02
CA SER A 71 -6.00 5.28 10.34
C SER A 71 -5.65 4.26 11.43
N TRP A 72 -4.93 4.73 12.45
CA TRP A 72 -4.77 3.97 13.68
C TRP A 72 -6.13 3.69 14.31
N TRP A 73 -6.34 2.47 14.75
CA TRP A 73 -7.50 2.11 15.52
C TRP A 73 -7.10 1.49 16.87
N LYS A 74 -7.97 1.53 17.84
CA LYS A 74 -7.68 1.10 19.21
C LYS A 74 -7.24 -0.36 19.36
N GLY A 75 -7.53 -1.20 18.38
CA GLY A 75 -7.14 -2.61 18.35
C GLY A 75 -5.72 -2.85 17.82
N HIS A 76 -5.07 -1.87 17.21
CA HIS A 76 -3.68 -1.99 16.78
C HIS A 76 -2.76 -1.96 17.99
N LYS A 77 -2.16 -3.09 18.28
CA LYS A 77 -1.11 -3.23 19.28
C LYS A 77 0.21 -3.50 18.59
N GLY A 78 1.28 -2.86 19.03
CA GLY A 78 2.62 -3.15 18.58
C GLY A 78 3.13 -2.25 17.45
N TRP A 79 3.81 -2.82 16.50
CA TRP A 79 4.66 -2.13 15.54
C TRP A 79 3.91 -1.36 14.43
N GLY A 80 2.62 -1.20 14.58
CA GLY A 80 1.79 -0.46 13.66
C GLY A 80 1.38 -1.26 12.43
N ILE A 81 1.12 -0.56 11.36
CA ILE A 81 0.57 -1.10 10.11
C ILE A 81 1.51 -2.08 9.40
N GLN A 82 2.77 -2.17 9.80
CA GLN A 82 3.69 -3.19 9.32
C GLN A 82 3.22 -4.62 9.61
N HIS A 83 2.57 -4.78 10.76
CA HIS A 83 2.01 -6.04 11.21
C HIS A 83 0.51 -6.10 10.97
N ASP A 84 0.03 -5.31 10.07
CA ASP A 84 -1.32 -5.46 9.61
C ASP A 84 -1.40 -6.79 8.87
N TRP A 85 -1.39 -7.81 9.70
CA TRP A 85 -1.64 -9.16 9.27
C TRP A 85 -2.96 -9.10 8.58
N ASP A 86 -2.96 -9.59 7.41
CA ASP A 86 -4.09 -9.48 6.56
C ASP A 86 -5.35 -10.18 7.05
N LYS A 87 -5.25 -10.83 8.20
CA LYS A 87 -6.37 -11.36 8.96
C LYS A 87 -7.50 -10.34 9.16
N PHE A 88 -7.17 -9.06 9.14
CA PHE A 88 -8.15 -7.99 9.29
C PHE A 88 -8.56 -7.33 7.97
N ASP A 89 -7.99 -7.77 6.87
CA ASP A 89 -8.27 -7.27 5.52
C ASP A 89 -8.35 -5.74 5.42
N ARG A 90 -7.30 -5.07 5.83
CA ARG A 90 -7.21 -3.62 5.78
C ARG A 90 -6.37 -3.16 4.62
N GLY A 91 -6.99 -2.45 3.71
CA GLY A 91 -6.27 -1.78 2.64
C GLY A 91 -5.34 -0.69 3.17
N ASN A 92 -4.06 -0.80 2.87
CA ASN A 92 -3.08 0.24 3.17
C ASN A 92 -2.14 0.51 1.99
N ALA A 93 -2.49 0.04 0.82
CA ALA A 93 -1.74 0.25 -0.41
C ALA A 93 -2.64 0.62 -1.58
N MET A 94 -2.14 1.44 -2.50
CA MET A 94 -2.92 1.85 -3.67
C MET A 94 -3.26 0.67 -4.58
N VAL A 95 -2.34 -0.27 -4.76
CA VAL A 95 -2.58 -1.52 -5.49
C VAL A 95 -2.23 -2.71 -4.60
N ARG A 96 -3.13 -3.66 -4.53
CA ARG A 96 -3.02 -4.82 -3.66
C ARG A 96 -3.33 -6.11 -4.40
N PHE A 97 -2.46 -7.10 -4.21
CA PHE A 97 -2.66 -8.48 -4.66
C PHE A 97 -2.87 -9.36 -3.44
N ARG A 98 -4.00 -10.04 -3.40
CA ARG A 98 -4.41 -10.91 -2.30
C ARG A 98 -4.99 -12.20 -2.84
N GLY A 99 -4.27 -13.28 -2.76
CA GLY A 99 -4.64 -14.50 -3.48
C GLY A 99 -4.46 -14.33 -4.99
N ALA A 100 -3.23 -14.08 -5.45
CA ALA A 100 -2.94 -13.81 -6.85
C ALA A 100 -1.70 -14.57 -7.35
N GLU A 101 -1.70 -14.96 -8.63
CA GLU A 101 -0.58 -15.59 -9.29
C GLU A 101 -0.35 -15.04 -10.71
N ASN A 102 0.92 -15.07 -11.13
CA ASN A 102 1.32 -14.72 -12.49
C ASN A 102 0.80 -13.33 -12.90
N CYS A 103 0.94 -12.35 -12.02
CA CYS A 103 0.50 -10.98 -12.27
C CYS A 103 1.68 -10.03 -12.41
N GLU A 104 1.44 -8.84 -12.94
CA GLU A 104 2.51 -7.92 -13.29
C GLU A 104 2.12 -6.46 -13.02
N ILE A 105 3.08 -5.67 -12.51
CA ILE A 105 3.02 -4.21 -12.46
C ILE A 105 4.31 -3.68 -13.10
N THR A 106 4.19 -3.03 -14.25
CA THR A 106 5.36 -2.54 -14.98
C THR A 106 5.17 -1.12 -15.52
N GLU A 107 6.27 -0.37 -15.55
CA GLU A 107 6.29 0.99 -16.11
C GLU A 107 5.23 1.91 -15.48
N CYS A 108 4.82 1.64 -14.25
CA CYS A 108 3.84 2.42 -13.51
C CYS A 108 4.52 3.45 -12.61
N ARG A 109 3.77 4.47 -12.23
CA ARG A 109 4.18 5.43 -11.23
C ARG A 109 3.22 5.42 -10.03
N PHE A 110 3.78 5.42 -8.83
CA PHE A 110 3.05 5.54 -7.57
C PHE A 110 3.57 6.75 -6.81
N THR A 111 2.73 7.73 -6.54
CA THR A 111 3.19 8.98 -5.94
C THR A 111 2.15 9.63 -5.04
N ASN A 112 2.63 10.51 -4.13
CA ASN A 112 1.77 11.35 -3.28
C ASN A 112 0.66 10.55 -2.55
N SER A 113 1.03 9.46 -1.89
CA SER A 113 0.11 8.65 -1.08
C SER A 113 0.39 8.80 0.41
N GLY A 114 -0.64 8.82 1.22
CA GLY A 114 -0.50 8.72 2.68
C GLY A 114 -0.20 7.29 3.17
N GLY A 115 -0.53 6.27 2.36
CA GLY A 115 -0.28 4.86 2.62
C GLY A 115 0.88 4.29 1.82
N SER A 116 0.88 2.97 1.61
CA SER A 116 1.85 2.24 0.79
C SER A 116 1.50 2.31 -0.70
N ALA A 117 2.46 2.02 -1.57
CA ALA A 117 2.20 1.96 -3.00
C ALA A 117 1.63 0.59 -3.41
N ILE A 118 2.37 -0.49 -3.19
CA ILE A 118 2.02 -1.85 -3.62
C ILE A 118 2.09 -2.81 -2.44
N ARG A 119 1.14 -3.73 -2.38
CA ARG A 119 1.12 -4.78 -1.36
C ARG A 119 0.80 -6.14 -1.97
N LEU A 120 1.58 -7.15 -1.59
CA LEU A 120 1.40 -8.56 -1.92
C LEU A 120 1.03 -9.32 -0.67
N ASP A 121 -0.22 -9.72 -0.55
CA ASP A 121 -0.75 -10.35 0.66
C ASP A 121 -1.02 -11.83 0.50
N LEU A 122 -0.73 -12.55 1.56
CA LEU A 122 -1.07 -13.96 1.78
C LEU A 122 -0.55 -14.83 0.63
N HIS A 123 -1.43 -15.32 -0.22
CA HIS A 123 -1.05 -16.04 -1.43
C HIS A 123 -0.72 -15.03 -2.55
N ALA A 124 0.54 -14.85 -2.81
CA ALA A 124 1.05 -14.05 -3.92
C ALA A 124 2.27 -14.75 -4.53
N GLN A 125 2.13 -15.31 -5.72
CA GLN A 125 3.19 -16.06 -6.38
C GLN A 125 3.44 -15.60 -7.80
N ASN A 126 4.72 -15.59 -8.19
CA ASN A 126 5.14 -15.21 -9.53
C ASN A 126 4.62 -13.81 -9.92
N ILE A 127 4.61 -12.89 -8.98
CA ILE A 127 4.24 -11.49 -9.25
C ILE A 127 5.50 -10.74 -9.68
N THR A 128 5.43 -10.05 -10.81
CA THR A 128 6.52 -9.22 -11.31
C THR A 128 6.23 -7.74 -11.08
N ILE A 129 7.10 -7.07 -10.34
CA ILE A 129 7.06 -5.61 -10.11
C ILE A 129 8.35 -5.03 -10.68
N LYS A 130 8.28 -4.42 -11.87
CA LYS A 130 9.47 -4.04 -12.63
C LYS A 130 9.34 -2.68 -13.31
N ASN A 131 10.45 -1.95 -13.36
CA ASN A 131 10.55 -0.67 -14.08
C ASN A 131 9.55 0.40 -13.58
N ASN A 132 9.18 0.38 -12.31
CA ASN A 132 8.24 1.35 -11.74
C ASN A 132 8.99 2.48 -11.06
N MET A 133 8.32 3.62 -10.92
CA MET A 133 8.74 4.72 -10.08
C MET A 133 7.79 4.84 -8.88
N ILE A 134 8.34 4.79 -7.68
CA ILE A 134 7.59 4.89 -6.43
C ILE A 134 8.18 6.01 -5.61
N ASP A 135 7.44 7.10 -5.43
CA ASP A 135 7.93 8.27 -4.72
C ASP A 135 6.87 8.91 -3.83
N PHE A 136 7.33 9.62 -2.78
CA PHE A 136 6.46 10.40 -1.89
C PHE A 136 5.28 9.61 -1.33
N VAL A 137 5.53 8.39 -0.87
CA VAL A 137 4.52 7.57 -0.19
C VAL A 137 4.70 7.60 1.33
N GLY A 138 3.58 7.59 2.03
CA GLY A 138 3.55 7.77 3.48
C GLY A 138 4.05 6.56 4.26
N HIS A 139 4.05 5.37 3.67
CA HIS A 139 4.49 4.14 4.32
C HIS A 139 5.46 3.34 3.43
N MET A 140 5.16 2.10 3.08
CA MET A 140 6.04 1.23 2.30
C MET A 140 5.98 1.54 0.80
N GLY A 141 7.08 1.39 0.10
CA GLY A 141 7.05 1.32 -1.35
C GLY A 141 6.38 0.03 -1.80
N ILE A 142 6.97 -1.10 -1.47
CA ILE A 142 6.43 -2.43 -1.77
C ILE A 142 6.44 -3.27 -0.48
N LEU A 143 5.31 -3.87 -0.15
CA LEU A 143 5.14 -4.71 1.02
C LEU A 143 4.72 -6.13 0.61
N LEU A 144 5.47 -7.13 1.07
CA LEU A 144 5.12 -8.55 0.97
C LEU A 144 4.74 -9.04 2.37
N CYS A 145 3.57 -9.67 2.48
CA CYS A 145 3.04 -10.14 3.75
C CYS A 145 2.37 -11.51 3.59
N GLY A 146 3.07 -12.57 3.95
CA GLY A 146 2.56 -13.94 3.91
C GLY A 146 1.62 -14.31 5.05
N TYR A 147 1.25 -15.57 5.14
CA TYR A 147 0.31 -16.07 6.17
C TYR A 147 0.91 -16.15 7.58
N GLY A 148 2.21 -16.15 7.72
CA GLY A 148 2.88 -16.20 8.99
C GLY A 148 3.84 -17.39 9.15
N PRO A 149 4.70 -17.37 10.17
CA PRO A 149 5.67 -18.43 10.39
C PRO A 149 4.96 -19.75 10.73
N GLY A 150 5.46 -20.84 10.14
CA GLY A 150 4.89 -22.17 10.34
C GLY A 150 3.56 -22.45 9.65
N THR A 151 3.12 -21.54 8.76
CA THR A 151 1.91 -21.67 7.96
C THR A 151 2.25 -21.96 6.49
N LYS A 152 1.31 -21.64 5.58
CA LYS A 152 1.51 -21.83 4.15
C LYS A 152 2.62 -20.90 3.61
N ASP A 153 3.61 -21.47 2.94
CA ASP A 153 4.64 -20.72 2.21
C ASP A 153 4.19 -20.49 0.77
N VAL A 154 3.28 -19.55 0.59
CA VAL A 154 2.63 -19.25 -0.68
C VAL A 154 2.79 -17.79 -1.12
N ASN A 155 3.57 -16.99 -0.40
CA ASN A 155 4.02 -15.68 -0.82
C ASN A 155 5.48 -15.80 -1.27
N LYS A 156 5.70 -16.23 -2.51
CA LYS A 156 7.01 -16.61 -3.00
C LYS A 156 7.17 -16.49 -4.51
N ASN A 157 8.42 -16.60 -4.97
CA ASN A 157 8.80 -16.50 -6.37
C ASN A 157 8.39 -15.13 -7.00
N ASN A 158 8.29 -14.10 -6.19
CA ASN A 158 7.98 -12.76 -6.68
C ASN A 158 9.27 -12.06 -7.12
N THR A 159 9.20 -11.29 -8.19
CA THR A 159 10.33 -10.55 -8.73
C THR A 159 10.13 -9.06 -8.59
N ILE A 160 11.04 -8.41 -7.86
CA ILE A 160 11.06 -6.95 -7.72
C ILE A 160 12.39 -6.47 -8.32
N SER A 161 12.34 -5.84 -9.48
CA SER A 161 13.55 -5.47 -10.21
C SER A 161 13.44 -4.13 -10.92
N ASN A 162 14.57 -3.42 -11.00
CA ASN A 162 14.71 -2.17 -11.75
C ASN A 162 13.62 -1.12 -11.42
N ASN A 163 13.23 -1.02 -10.15
CA ASN A 163 12.32 0.01 -9.67
C ASN A 163 13.13 1.16 -9.06
N VAL A 164 12.71 2.39 -9.27
CA VAL A 164 13.23 3.57 -8.57
C VAL A 164 12.30 3.86 -7.40
N ILE A 165 12.79 3.69 -6.17
CA ILE A 165 11.99 3.88 -4.96
C ILE A 165 12.68 4.88 -4.04
N HIS A 166 12.03 6.01 -3.76
CA HIS A 166 12.57 7.04 -2.87
C HIS A 166 11.45 7.80 -2.13
N HIS A 167 11.84 8.53 -1.08
CA HIS A 167 10.92 9.33 -0.26
C HIS A 167 9.71 8.52 0.24
N VAL A 168 9.97 7.31 0.75
CA VAL A 168 8.98 6.47 1.43
C VAL A 168 8.99 6.72 2.94
N GLY A 169 7.98 6.21 3.67
CA GLY A 169 7.90 6.36 5.12
C GLY A 169 7.67 7.79 5.60
N ARG A 170 7.08 8.64 4.78
CA ARG A 170 6.96 10.07 5.07
C ARG A 170 5.92 10.42 6.13
N VAL A 171 4.96 9.57 6.36
CA VAL A 171 3.85 9.78 7.31
C VAL A 171 3.92 8.78 8.45
N MET A 172 4.17 7.53 8.13
CA MET A 172 4.23 6.45 9.10
C MET A 172 5.68 6.02 9.34
N LYS A 173 6.02 5.84 10.61
CA LYS A 173 7.35 5.38 11.02
C LYS A 173 7.66 4.00 10.45
N MET A 174 8.94 3.72 10.27
CA MET A 174 9.47 2.45 9.78
C MET A 174 9.04 2.09 8.35
N GLY A 175 8.68 3.07 7.53
CA GLY A 175 8.47 2.87 6.10
C GLY A 175 9.76 2.49 5.40
N ALA A 176 9.73 1.44 4.59
CA ALA A 176 10.85 0.93 3.80
C ALA A 176 10.56 0.96 2.30
N ALA A 177 11.61 0.98 1.49
CA ALA A 177 11.45 0.87 0.04
C ALA A 177 10.80 -0.46 -0.34
N VAL A 178 11.33 -1.57 0.19
CA VAL A 178 10.77 -2.91 0.09
C VAL A 178 10.79 -3.53 1.48
N PHE A 179 9.69 -4.09 1.90
CA PHE A 179 9.58 -4.80 3.17
C PHE A 179 8.94 -6.18 2.94
N ALA A 180 9.65 -7.23 3.32
CA ALA A 180 9.17 -8.60 3.24
C ALA A 180 8.91 -9.14 4.65
N TRP A 181 7.69 -9.56 4.90
CA TRP A 181 7.25 -10.11 6.17
C TRP A 181 6.58 -11.45 5.96
N GLN A 182 7.11 -12.48 6.61
CA GLN A 182 6.55 -13.83 6.53
C GLN A 182 6.33 -14.32 5.10
N SER A 183 7.24 -13.96 4.24
CA SER A 183 7.25 -14.27 2.82
C SER A 183 8.36 -15.29 2.56
N GLY A 184 8.08 -16.24 1.70
CA GLY A 184 9.03 -17.30 1.35
C GLY A 184 10.10 -16.86 0.35
N SER A 185 10.57 -17.80 -0.45
CA SER A 185 11.64 -17.56 -1.45
C SER A 185 11.23 -16.56 -2.53
N ASN A 186 11.71 -15.35 -2.42
CA ASN A 186 11.49 -14.26 -3.39
C ASN A 186 12.82 -13.78 -3.96
#